data_286ab2deb137e33ea9e030bcf49ec902
#
_entry.id   286ab2deb137e33ea9e030bcf49ec902
#
_cell.length_a   1.000
_cell.length_b   1.000
_cell.length_c   1.000
_cell.angle_alpha   90.00
_cell.angle_beta   90.00
_cell.angle_gamma   90.00
#
_symmetry.space_group_name_H-M   'P 1'
#
loop_
_entity.id
_entity.type
_entity.pdbx_description
1 polymer ?
#
loop_
_entity_poly.entity_id
_entity_poly.type
_entity_poly.pdbx_seq_one_letter_code
_entity_poly.pdbx_strand_id
1 'polypeptide(L)'
;EVGGMTRLLNTHIHPPGTIIREPLICYDINSSYPAQMRDMPFPDMKSMNMVGATLPALMSELRRTDRVCIAKLRLRAVSPDAYLGAPNIDDEGRRDWNQRSFDGWMCEPEIRFLLENGWEVASISTIMSCRAINPFAAFIQDMYDLRLRLRDEGDPRHHMVKLIMNSLFGGFGIKPKPKRIEGSRIQQMQEQDDYDDLLAAGEIELRYYDGLKAEWPFILDHREMSKVPMRQFFGFSSFVLSYGRVALGR
;
A
#
# COMPACT_ATOMS: atom_id res chain seq x y z
N GLU A 1 1.15 3.36 3.15
CA GLU A 1 1.11 2.22 2.21
C GLU A 1 2.51 1.77 1.87
N VAL A 2 2.76 0.48 2.04
CA VAL A 2 4.02 -0.13 1.64
C VAL A 2 3.85 -0.64 0.20
N GLY A 3 4.51 0.00 -0.77
CA GLY A 3 4.42 -0.35 -2.20
C GLY A 3 5.02 -1.71 -2.55
N GLY A 4 5.26 -1.95 -3.82
CA GLY A 4 5.71 -3.22 -4.36
C GLY A 4 6.97 -3.78 -3.71
N MET A 5 7.10 -5.09 -3.76
CA MET A 5 8.23 -5.86 -3.25
C MET A 5 8.98 -6.47 -4.45
N THR A 6 10.30 -6.45 -4.39
CA THR A 6 11.16 -7.24 -5.29
C THR A 6 11.83 -8.32 -4.47
N ARG A 7 11.81 -9.56 -4.94
CA ARG A 7 12.39 -10.72 -4.24
C ARG A 7 13.45 -11.38 -5.10
N LEU A 8 14.56 -11.77 -4.47
CA LEU A 8 15.50 -12.70 -5.06
C LEU A 8 14.93 -14.11 -4.91
N LEU A 9 14.75 -14.81 -6.03
CA LEU A 9 14.27 -16.20 -6.06
C LEU A 9 15.39 -17.20 -5.76
N ASN A 10 16.66 -16.76 -5.88
CA ASN A 10 17.81 -17.58 -5.56
C ASN A 10 18.25 -17.34 -4.11
N THR A 11 18.36 -18.40 -3.32
CA THR A 11 18.64 -18.36 -1.88
C THR A 11 20.09 -18.00 -1.51
N HIS A 12 20.95 -17.74 -2.48
CA HIS A 12 22.32 -17.30 -2.22
C HIS A 12 22.32 -15.83 -1.79
N ILE A 13 22.44 -15.63 -0.49
CA ILE A 13 22.70 -14.30 0.08
C ILE A 13 24.17 -13.97 -0.19
N HIS A 14 24.41 -13.05 -1.10
CA HIS A 14 25.74 -12.53 -1.34
C HIS A 14 26.05 -11.44 -0.31
N PRO A 15 27.26 -11.45 0.29
CA PRO A 15 27.68 -10.35 1.18
C PRO A 15 27.62 -8.99 0.47
N PRO A 16 27.37 -7.89 1.18
CA PRO A 16 27.41 -6.54 0.62
C PRO A 16 28.74 -6.29 -0.11
N GLY A 17 28.67 -5.75 -1.33
CA GLY A 17 29.83 -5.50 -2.17
C GLY A 17 30.28 -6.66 -3.07
N THR A 18 29.62 -7.81 -3.01
CA THR A 18 29.88 -8.92 -3.93
C THR A 18 29.49 -8.55 -5.37
N ILE A 19 30.41 -8.67 -6.31
CA ILE A 19 30.11 -8.50 -7.74
C ILE A 19 29.67 -9.85 -8.30
N ILE A 20 28.40 -9.95 -8.66
CA ILE A 20 27.84 -11.12 -9.34
C ILE A 20 28.17 -11.00 -10.82
N ARG A 21 28.94 -11.96 -11.36
CA ARG A 21 29.33 -12.02 -12.77
C ARG A 21 28.49 -12.99 -13.61
N GLU A 22 27.56 -13.69 -12.97
CA GLU A 22 26.64 -14.60 -13.63
C GLU A 22 25.45 -13.83 -14.23
N PRO A 23 24.84 -14.33 -15.31
CA PRO A 23 23.65 -13.72 -15.88
C PRO A 23 22.52 -13.69 -14.84
N LEU A 24 21.96 -12.51 -14.58
CA LEU A 24 20.79 -12.35 -13.75
C LEU A 24 19.54 -12.37 -14.64
N ILE A 25 18.60 -13.24 -14.32
CA ILE A 25 17.30 -13.30 -14.98
C ILE A 25 16.31 -12.55 -14.08
N CYS A 26 15.70 -11.50 -14.63
CA CYS A 26 14.65 -10.76 -13.95
C CYS A 26 13.30 -11.20 -14.50
N TYR A 27 12.43 -11.67 -13.61
CA TYR A 27 11.04 -11.99 -13.94
C TYR A 27 10.13 -10.86 -13.41
N ASP A 28 9.19 -10.43 -14.25
CA ASP A 28 8.13 -9.51 -13.86
C ASP A 28 6.77 -10.16 -14.06
N ILE A 29 5.86 -9.94 -13.12
CA ILE A 29 4.48 -10.44 -13.22
C ILE A 29 3.69 -9.49 -14.12
N ASN A 30 3.38 -9.94 -15.33
CA ASN A 30 2.61 -9.16 -16.28
C ASN A 30 1.27 -8.71 -15.72
N SER A 31 1.04 -7.39 -15.71
CA SER A 31 -0.22 -6.79 -15.25
C SER A 31 -0.64 -7.26 -13.85
N SER A 32 0.32 -7.42 -12.93
CA SER A 32 0.09 -7.97 -11.60
C SER A 32 -1.10 -7.31 -10.87
N TYR A 33 -1.13 -5.98 -10.78
CA TYR A 33 -2.21 -5.27 -10.09
C TYR A 33 -3.58 -5.42 -10.78
N PRO A 34 -3.71 -5.23 -12.10
CA PRO A 34 -4.95 -5.53 -12.81
C PRO A 34 -5.44 -6.97 -12.61
N ALA A 35 -4.56 -7.96 -12.65
CA ALA A 35 -4.93 -9.35 -12.40
C ALA A 35 -5.52 -9.55 -11.00
N GLN A 36 -4.88 -8.99 -9.96
CA GLN A 36 -5.42 -9.03 -8.60
C GLN A 36 -6.79 -8.33 -8.50
N MET A 37 -6.97 -7.20 -9.18
CA MET A 37 -8.24 -6.47 -9.19
C MET A 37 -9.36 -7.24 -9.90
N ARG A 38 -9.03 -8.01 -10.93
CA ARG A 38 -9.99 -8.83 -11.66
C ARG A 38 -10.43 -10.06 -10.85
N ASP A 39 -9.49 -10.74 -10.22
CA ASP A 39 -9.70 -12.10 -9.76
C ASP A 39 -9.96 -12.21 -8.24
N MET A 40 -9.56 -11.19 -7.46
CA MET A 40 -9.57 -11.28 -6.01
C MET A 40 -10.71 -10.48 -5.36
N PRO A 41 -11.16 -10.89 -4.15
CA PRO A 41 -12.18 -10.16 -3.41
C PRO A 41 -11.65 -8.92 -2.70
N PHE A 42 -12.51 -7.93 -2.54
CA PHE A 42 -12.23 -6.64 -1.90
C PHE A 42 -13.28 -6.32 -0.83
N PRO A 43 -12.94 -5.48 0.18
CA PRO A 43 -13.87 -5.13 1.23
C PRO A 43 -15.00 -4.21 0.73
N ASP A 44 -16.25 -4.58 0.99
CA ASP A 44 -17.40 -3.68 0.90
C ASP A 44 -17.49 -2.83 2.18
N MET A 45 -17.08 -1.58 2.08
CA MET A 45 -17.03 -0.66 3.22
C MET A 45 -18.37 -0.41 3.89
N LYS A 46 -19.47 -0.50 3.13
CA LYS A 46 -20.82 -0.30 3.71
C LYS A 46 -21.21 -1.42 4.67
N SER A 47 -20.54 -2.57 4.57
CA SER A 47 -20.76 -3.74 5.42
C SER A 47 -19.73 -3.88 6.55
N MET A 48 -18.86 -2.89 6.74
CA MET A 48 -17.79 -2.94 7.74
C MET A 48 -18.36 -3.05 9.15
N ASN A 49 -17.84 -4.01 9.90
CA ASN A 49 -18.12 -4.16 11.32
C ASN A 49 -16.83 -4.55 12.07
N MET A 50 -16.80 -4.19 13.35
CA MET A 50 -15.74 -4.59 14.26
C MET A 50 -16.11 -5.96 14.83
N VAL A 51 -15.12 -6.86 14.87
CA VAL A 51 -15.25 -8.15 15.55
C VAL A 51 -14.32 -8.20 16.77
N GLY A 52 -14.55 -9.17 17.66
CA GLY A 52 -13.72 -9.30 18.86
C GLY A 52 -12.24 -9.48 18.53
N ALA A 53 -11.37 -8.73 19.19
CA ALA A 53 -9.92 -8.75 18.98
C ALA A 53 -9.27 -9.98 19.64
N THR A 54 -9.68 -11.18 19.24
CA THR A 54 -9.19 -12.46 19.77
C THR A 54 -8.68 -13.37 18.67
N LEU A 55 -7.78 -14.27 19.01
CA LEU A 55 -7.26 -15.25 18.04
C LEU A 55 -8.36 -16.15 17.46
N PRO A 56 -9.32 -16.70 18.26
CA PRO A 56 -10.42 -17.45 17.69
C PRO A 56 -11.28 -16.66 16.71
N ALA A 57 -11.53 -15.37 16.99
CA ALA A 57 -12.29 -14.50 16.08
C ALA A 57 -11.51 -14.25 14.78
N LEU A 58 -10.21 -13.96 14.85
CA LEU A 58 -9.37 -13.83 13.67
C LEU A 58 -9.38 -15.11 12.83
N MET A 59 -9.15 -16.26 13.45
CA MET A 59 -9.14 -17.55 12.74
C MET A 59 -10.51 -17.89 12.14
N SER A 60 -11.60 -17.47 12.76
CA SER A 60 -12.94 -17.58 12.20
C SER A 60 -13.09 -16.72 10.93
N GLU A 61 -12.67 -15.45 10.99
CA GLU A 61 -12.73 -14.55 9.82
C GLU A 61 -11.84 -15.06 8.68
N LEU A 62 -10.64 -15.53 8.97
CA LEU A 62 -9.72 -16.09 7.96
C LEU A 62 -10.27 -17.34 7.26
N ARG A 63 -11.24 -18.07 7.83
CA ARG A 63 -11.86 -19.24 7.20
C ARG A 63 -13.04 -18.88 6.29
N ARG A 64 -13.52 -17.65 6.39
CA ARG A 64 -14.69 -17.21 5.61
C ARG A 64 -14.29 -16.91 4.17
N THR A 65 -15.17 -17.18 3.25
CA THR A 65 -15.03 -16.87 1.82
C THR A 65 -15.95 -15.72 1.37
N ASP A 66 -16.97 -15.43 2.19
CA ASP A 66 -17.93 -14.35 1.95
C ASP A 66 -17.52 -13.01 2.55
N ARG A 67 -16.41 -12.99 3.30
CA ARG A 67 -15.89 -11.80 3.96
C ARG A 67 -14.38 -11.69 3.78
N VAL A 68 -13.87 -10.48 3.94
CA VAL A 68 -12.46 -10.17 4.03
C VAL A 68 -12.23 -9.31 5.27
N CYS A 69 -11.04 -9.37 5.85
CA CYS A 69 -10.73 -8.59 7.04
C CYS A 69 -9.40 -7.84 6.93
N ILE A 70 -9.30 -6.78 7.74
CA ILE A 70 -8.08 -6.04 8.03
C ILE A 70 -7.90 -6.06 9.54
N ALA A 71 -6.71 -6.40 10.00
CA ALA A 71 -6.45 -6.42 11.44
C ALA A 71 -5.24 -5.57 11.81
N LYS A 72 -5.32 -4.92 12.98
CA LYS A 72 -4.16 -4.37 13.68
C LYS A 72 -3.68 -5.41 14.67
N LEU A 73 -2.49 -5.93 14.42
CA LEU A 73 -1.96 -7.06 15.16
C LEU A 73 -0.43 -7.03 15.22
N ARG A 74 0.09 -7.81 16.13
CA ARG A 74 1.52 -8.14 16.20
C ARG A 74 1.71 -9.58 15.77
N LEU A 75 2.62 -9.79 14.83
CA LEU A 75 3.05 -11.11 14.35
C LEU A 75 4.51 -11.34 14.72
N ARG A 76 4.89 -12.61 14.87
CA ARG A 76 6.25 -13.06 15.14
C ARG A 76 6.58 -14.28 14.27
N ALA A 77 7.72 -14.25 13.59
CA ALA A 77 8.27 -15.41 12.89
C ALA A 77 8.86 -16.38 13.93
N VAL A 78 8.31 -17.60 14.00
CA VAL A 78 8.70 -18.62 14.96
C VAL A 78 9.51 -19.74 14.34
N SER A 79 9.29 -20.05 13.06
CA SER A 79 10.13 -21.00 12.34
C SER A 79 11.47 -20.36 11.93
N PRO A 80 12.61 -21.08 12.04
CA PRO A 80 13.89 -20.62 11.44
C PRO A 80 13.75 -20.30 9.95
N ASP A 81 12.98 -21.09 9.21
CA ASP A 81 12.74 -20.96 7.78
C ASP A 81 11.50 -20.14 7.45
N ALA A 82 11.00 -19.32 8.39
CA ALA A 82 9.84 -18.48 8.16
C ALA A 82 10.08 -17.53 6.98
N TYR A 83 9.08 -17.40 6.12
CA TYR A 83 9.11 -16.42 5.04
C TYR A 83 9.21 -14.99 5.64
N LEU A 84 10.31 -14.31 5.34
CA LEU A 84 10.50 -12.92 5.76
C LEU A 84 9.97 -11.98 4.67
N GLY A 85 8.86 -11.34 4.92
CA GLY A 85 8.19 -10.48 3.94
C GLY A 85 7.10 -9.62 4.58
N ALA A 86 7.11 -9.49 5.90
CA ALA A 86 6.25 -8.53 6.58
C ALA A 86 6.77 -7.10 6.34
N PRO A 87 5.90 -6.15 5.95
CA PRO A 87 6.29 -4.82 5.53
C PRO A 87 6.55 -3.90 6.74
N ASN A 88 7.73 -3.96 7.31
CA ASN A 88 8.13 -3.02 8.35
C ASN A 88 8.68 -1.72 7.77
N ILE A 89 8.54 -0.65 8.52
CA ILE A 89 9.11 0.67 8.21
C ILE A 89 9.96 1.07 9.41
N ASP A 90 11.23 1.39 9.17
CA ASP A 90 12.13 1.88 10.21
C ASP A 90 11.86 3.36 10.57
N ASP A 91 12.59 3.87 11.57
CA ASP A 91 12.42 5.24 12.06
C ASP A 91 12.77 6.31 11.00
N GLU A 92 13.58 5.94 9.98
CA GLU A 92 13.89 6.82 8.85
C GLU A 92 12.90 6.68 7.68
N GLY A 93 11.84 5.88 7.84
CA GLY A 93 10.81 5.67 6.82
C GLY A 93 11.23 4.70 5.70
N ARG A 94 12.35 3.98 5.85
CA ARG A 94 12.80 2.97 4.91
C ARG A 94 12.09 1.64 5.17
N ARG A 95 11.90 0.87 4.11
CA ARG A 95 11.26 -0.46 4.20
C ARG A 95 12.28 -1.52 4.57
N ASP A 96 11.98 -2.27 5.64
CA ASP A 96 12.74 -3.45 6.03
C ASP A 96 11.84 -4.69 5.95
N TRP A 97 12.20 -5.61 5.08
CA TRP A 97 11.48 -6.86 4.84
C TRP A 97 12.07 -8.05 5.60
N ASN A 98 13.21 -7.86 6.28
CA ASN A 98 13.96 -8.93 6.92
C ASN A 98 13.63 -9.08 8.42
N GLN A 99 12.72 -8.26 8.93
CA GLN A 99 12.31 -8.33 10.33
C GLN A 99 11.53 -9.61 10.62
N ARG A 100 11.79 -10.18 11.80
CA ARG A 100 11.08 -11.36 12.32
C ARG A 100 9.89 -11.01 13.21
N SER A 101 9.52 -9.76 13.29
CA SER A 101 8.34 -9.25 13.97
C SER A 101 7.68 -8.18 13.12
N PHE A 102 6.36 -8.08 13.25
CA PHE A 102 5.54 -7.05 12.62
C PHE A 102 4.55 -6.51 13.65
N ASP A 103 4.35 -5.20 13.69
CA ASP A 103 3.32 -4.54 14.49
C ASP A 103 2.62 -3.48 13.64
N GLY A 104 1.34 -3.68 13.35
CA GLY A 104 0.60 -2.74 12.51
C GLY A 104 -0.67 -3.30 11.89
N TRP A 105 -1.17 -2.57 10.91
CA TRP A 105 -2.33 -2.97 10.13
C TRP A 105 -1.91 -3.88 8.98
N MET A 106 -2.60 -5.00 8.82
CA MET A 106 -2.36 -5.97 7.75
C MET A 106 -3.67 -6.47 7.17
N CYS A 107 -3.69 -6.66 5.85
CA CYS A 107 -4.83 -7.25 5.15
C CYS A 107 -4.82 -8.78 5.26
N GLU A 108 -6.02 -9.36 5.24
CA GLU A 108 -6.24 -10.81 5.36
C GLU A 108 -5.30 -11.67 4.51
N PRO A 109 -5.07 -11.39 3.19
CA PRO A 109 -4.24 -12.26 2.36
C PRO A 109 -2.83 -12.44 2.90
N GLU A 110 -2.21 -11.37 3.41
CA GLU A 110 -0.88 -11.44 4.00
C GLU A 110 -0.89 -12.12 5.37
N ILE A 111 -1.90 -11.84 6.21
CA ILE A 111 -2.04 -12.52 7.50
C ILE A 111 -2.08 -14.04 7.28
N ARG A 112 -2.95 -14.50 6.40
CA ARG A 112 -3.09 -15.91 6.05
C ARG A 112 -1.78 -16.50 5.55
N PHE A 113 -1.15 -15.83 4.59
CA PHE A 113 0.10 -16.27 3.98
C PHE A 113 1.24 -16.36 5.01
N LEU A 114 1.39 -15.37 5.89
CA LEU A 114 2.43 -15.40 6.91
C LEU A 114 2.20 -16.53 7.93
N LEU A 115 0.95 -16.73 8.37
CA LEU A 115 0.61 -17.85 9.29
C LEU A 115 0.90 -19.21 8.67
N GLU A 116 0.65 -19.39 7.37
CA GLU A 116 0.99 -20.60 6.62
C GLU A 116 2.50 -20.79 6.44
N ASN A 117 3.30 -19.72 6.59
CA ASN A 117 4.73 -19.69 6.33
C ASN A 117 5.58 -19.36 7.57
N GLY A 118 5.21 -19.90 8.71
CA GLY A 118 6.05 -19.93 9.92
C GLY A 118 5.94 -18.72 10.84
N TRP A 119 4.83 -17.97 10.74
CA TRP A 119 4.52 -16.88 11.65
C TRP A 119 3.39 -17.24 12.60
N GLU A 120 3.36 -16.57 13.76
CA GLU A 120 2.30 -16.67 14.76
C GLU A 120 1.79 -15.28 15.14
N VAL A 121 0.54 -15.25 15.60
CA VAL A 121 -0.06 -14.06 16.18
C VAL A 121 0.39 -13.89 17.62
N ALA A 122 1.11 -12.82 17.92
CA ALA A 122 1.52 -12.47 19.28
C ALA A 122 0.44 -11.69 20.04
N SER A 123 -0.23 -10.76 19.36
CA SER A 123 -1.37 -10.01 19.92
C SER A 123 -2.26 -9.44 18.82
N ILE A 124 -3.50 -9.12 19.16
CA ILE A 124 -4.48 -8.50 18.27
C ILE A 124 -5.06 -7.30 19.00
N SER A 125 -5.05 -6.14 18.34
CA SER A 125 -5.66 -4.92 18.88
C SER A 125 -7.05 -4.67 18.28
N THR A 126 -7.24 -5.00 16.98
CA THR A 126 -8.46 -4.65 16.26
C THR A 126 -8.64 -5.57 15.07
N ILE A 127 -9.86 -5.98 14.80
CA ILE A 127 -10.25 -6.71 13.58
C ILE A 127 -11.45 -5.98 12.97
N MET A 128 -11.31 -5.56 11.72
CA MET A 128 -12.40 -5.02 10.89
C MET A 128 -12.75 -6.06 9.83
N SER A 129 -14.00 -6.45 9.77
CA SER A 129 -14.52 -7.45 8.84
C SER A 129 -15.53 -6.80 7.90
N CYS A 130 -15.42 -7.08 6.60
CA CYS A 130 -16.28 -6.57 5.54
C CYS A 130 -16.78 -7.72 4.68
N ARG A 131 -17.97 -7.57 4.09
CA ARG A 131 -18.42 -8.47 3.03
C ARG A 131 -17.43 -8.42 1.87
N ALA A 132 -17.12 -9.57 1.31
CA ALA A 132 -16.27 -9.70 0.13
C ALA A 132 -17.07 -9.35 -1.13
N ILE A 133 -16.53 -8.43 -1.94
CA ILE A 133 -17.08 -8.05 -3.25
C ILE A 133 -15.94 -8.01 -4.27
N ASN A 134 -16.27 -8.11 -5.54
CA ASN A 134 -15.31 -7.77 -6.61
C ASN A 134 -15.94 -6.73 -7.56
N PRO A 135 -15.73 -5.43 -7.26
CA PRO A 135 -16.31 -4.35 -8.08
C PRO A 135 -15.53 -4.08 -9.37
N PHE A 136 -14.37 -4.70 -9.56
CA PHE A 136 -13.45 -4.38 -10.64
C PHE A 136 -13.43 -5.42 -11.77
N ALA A 137 -13.94 -6.62 -11.53
CA ALA A 137 -13.77 -7.77 -12.42
C ALA A 137 -14.18 -7.47 -13.86
N ALA A 138 -15.41 -6.99 -14.07
CA ALA A 138 -15.92 -6.69 -15.42
C ALA A 138 -15.09 -5.58 -16.08
N PHE A 139 -14.87 -4.46 -15.41
CA PHE A 139 -14.11 -3.34 -15.96
C PHE A 139 -12.69 -3.76 -16.37
N ILE A 140 -11.98 -4.48 -15.51
CA ILE A 140 -10.60 -4.90 -15.79
C ILE A 140 -10.59 -5.91 -16.94
N GLN A 141 -11.57 -6.84 -17.00
CA GLN A 141 -11.66 -7.80 -18.11
C GLN A 141 -11.87 -7.08 -19.44
N ASP A 142 -12.84 -6.16 -19.51
CA ASP A 142 -13.12 -5.38 -20.72
C ASP A 142 -11.90 -4.58 -21.19
N MET A 143 -11.20 -3.93 -20.26
CA MET A 143 -9.99 -3.17 -20.56
C MET A 143 -8.84 -4.08 -21.02
N TYR A 144 -8.71 -5.25 -20.42
CA TYR A 144 -7.67 -6.21 -20.80
C TYR A 144 -7.92 -6.75 -22.21
N ASP A 145 -9.14 -7.11 -22.54
CA ASP A 145 -9.54 -7.59 -23.88
C ASP A 145 -9.35 -6.49 -24.94
N LEU A 146 -9.72 -5.26 -24.63
CA LEU A 146 -9.45 -4.10 -25.47
C LEU A 146 -7.94 -3.92 -25.71
N ARG A 147 -7.14 -4.02 -24.66
CA ARG A 147 -5.68 -3.91 -24.77
C ARG A 147 -5.09 -4.97 -25.68
N LEU A 148 -5.52 -6.23 -25.55
CA LEU A 148 -5.04 -7.33 -26.38
C LEU A 148 -5.38 -7.08 -27.86
N ARG A 149 -6.61 -6.73 -28.15
CA ARG A 149 -7.07 -6.42 -29.52
C ARG A 149 -6.26 -5.28 -30.15
N LEU A 150 -6.12 -4.14 -29.45
CA LEU A 150 -5.33 -3.00 -29.95
C LEU A 150 -3.85 -3.38 -30.18
N ARG A 151 -3.29 -4.21 -29.32
CA ARG A 151 -1.91 -4.68 -29.45
C ARG A 151 -1.75 -5.55 -30.72
N ASP A 152 -2.69 -6.48 -30.94
CA ASP A 152 -2.66 -7.38 -32.10
C ASP A 152 -2.88 -6.63 -33.44
N GLU A 153 -3.60 -5.50 -33.38
CA GLU A 153 -3.77 -4.55 -34.49
C GLU A 153 -2.53 -3.63 -34.68
N GLY A 154 -1.54 -3.68 -33.79
CA GLY A 154 -0.38 -2.77 -33.80
C GLY A 154 -0.73 -1.33 -33.37
N ASP A 155 -1.89 -1.10 -32.75
CA ASP A 155 -2.36 0.23 -32.36
C ASP A 155 -1.67 0.69 -31.05
N PRO A 156 -0.96 1.84 -31.06
CA PRO A 156 -0.24 2.34 -29.90
C PRO A 156 -1.14 2.68 -28.69
N ARG A 157 -2.45 2.82 -28.90
CA ARG A 157 -3.43 3.05 -27.83
C ARG A 157 -3.48 1.94 -26.80
N HIS A 158 -2.97 0.73 -27.09
CA HIS A 158 -2.84 -0.34 -26.11
C HIS A 158 -2.00 0.05 -24.88
N HIS A 159 -1.04 0.99 -25.03
CA HIS A 159 -0.28 1.55 -23.91
C HIS A 159 -1.15 2.43 -23.01
N MET A 160 -2.05 3.22 -23.58
CA MET A 160 -2.98 4.04 -22.81
C MET A 160 -3.94 3.19 -21.98
N VAL A 161 -4.45 2.09 -22.55
CA VAL A 161 -5.30 1.15 -21.81
C VAL A 161 -4.55 0.54 -20.63
N LYS A 162 -3.27 0.17 -20.81
CA LYS A 162 -2.41 -0.28 -19.69
C LYS A 162 -2.30 0.77 -18.58
N LEU A 163 -2.11 2.04 -18.96
CA LEU A 163 -2.02 3.13 -17.99
C LEU A 163 -3.33 3.33 -17.23
N ILE A 164 -4.48 3.24 -17.90
CA ILE A 164 -5.80 3.36 -17.28
C ILE A 164 -5.99 2.27 -16.22
N MET A 165 -5.72 1.01 -16.55
CA MET A 165 -5.84 -0.10 -15.60
C MET A 165 -4.93 0.08 -14.37
N ASN A 166 -3.68 0.53 -14.58
CA ASN A 166 -2.75 0.77 -13.47
C ASN A 166 -3.12 2.00 -12.65
N SER A 167 -3.68 3.05 -13.28
CA SER A 167 -4.12 4.28 -12.60
C SER A 167 -5.29 4.02 -11.66
N LEU A 168 -6.16 3.08 -11.99
CA LEU A 168 -7.30 2.72 -11.14
C LEU A 168 -6.81 2.28 -9.75
N PHE A 169 -5.81 1.40 -9.69
CA PHE A 169 -5.18 1.00 -8.42
C PHE A 169 -4.58 2.20 -7.68
N GLY A 170 -3.76 3.00 -8.37
CA GLY A 170 -3.10 4.17 -7.79
C GLY A 170 -4.10 5.20 -7.28
N GLY A 171 -5.21 5.40 -7.99
CA GLY A 171 -6.26 6.36 -7.62
C GLY A 171 -6.87 6.13 -6.24
N PHE A 172 -7.01 4.87 -5.82
CA PHE A 172 -7.52 4.54 -4.48
C PHE A 172 -6.50 4.77 -3.36
N GLY A 173 -5.21 4.80 -3.69
CA GLY A 173 -4.12 4.98 -2.72
C GLY A 173 -3.59 6.41 -2.61
N ILE A 174 -4.15 7.36 -3.35
CA ILE A 174 -3.71 8.76 -3.29
C ILE A 174 -4.06 9.32 -1.91
N LYS A 175 -3.02 9.71 -1.15
CA LYS A 175 -3.21 10.47 0.08
C LYS A 175 -3.48 11.93 -0.27
N PRO A 176 -4.41 12.59 0.41
CA PRO A 176 -4.51 14.05 0.35
C PRO A 176 -3.13 14.64 0.66
N LYS A 177 -2.69 15.58 -0.15
CA LYS A 177 -1.45 16.30 0.09
C LYS A 177 -1.76 17.67 0.62
N PRO A 178 -0.96 18.20 1.57
CA PRO A 178 -1.12 19.58 1.99
C PRO A 178 -0.89 20.50 0.80
N LYS A 179 -1.59 21.61 0.80
CA LYS A 179 -1.40 22.67 -0.20
C LYS A 179 -0.04 23.31 0.01
N ARG A 180 0.76 23.35 -1.05
CA ARG A 180 2.06 23.97 -1.01
C ARG A 180 1.96 25.43 -1.40
N ILE A 181 2.50 26.30 -0.57
CA ILE A 181 2.52 27.75 -0.73
C ILE A 181 3.97 28.19 -0.88
N GLU A 182 4.27 28.93 -1.94
CA GLU A 182 5.63 29.34 -2.31
C GLU A 182 5.67 30.81 -2.75
N GLY A 183 6.88 31.35 -2.78
CA GLY A 183 7.15 32.71 -3.27
C GLY A 183 6.44 33.79 -2.45
N SER A 184 5.93 34.83 -3.11
CA SER A 184 5.27 35.96 -2.46
C SER A 184 4.03 35.61 -1.65
N ARG A 185 3.43 34.44 -1.89
CA ARG A 185 2.28 33.97 -1.10
C ARG A 185 2.64 33.57 0.32
N ILE A 186 3.91 33.25 0.59
CA ILE A 186 4.41 32.98 1.95
C ILE A 186 4.28 34.23 2.78
N GLN A 187 4.77 35.36 2.27
CA GLN A 187 4.71 36.65 2.96
C GLN A 187 3.25 37.04 3.24
N GLN A 188 2.36 36.90 2.25
CA GLN A 188 0.92 37.16 2.43
C GLN A 188 0.28 36.28 3.52
N MET A 189 0.78 35.04 3.68
CA MET A 189 0.29 34.16 4.72
C MET A 189 0.88 34.50 6.09
N GLN A 190 2.14 34.91 6.16
CA GLN A 190 2.80 35.37 7.38
C GLN A 190 2.24 36.69 7.93
N GLU A 191 1.62 37.51 7.07
CA GLU A 191 0.94 38.75 7.45
C GLU A 191 -0.49 38.51 7.97
N GLN A 192 -0.99 37.26 7.99
CA GLN A 192 -2.29 36.93 8.56
C GLN A 192 -2.23 36.90 10.09
N ASP A 193 -3.23 37.46 10.75
CA ASP A 193 -3.30 37.57 12.21
C ASP A 193 -3.26 36.22 12.94
N ASP A 194 -3.67 35.13 12.27
CA ASP A 194 -3.74 33.76 12.80
C ASP A 194 -2.53 32.89 12.43
N TYR A 195 -1.50 33.44 11.76
CA TYR A 195 -0.36 32.65 11.26
C TYR A 195 0.36 31.87 12.36
N ASP A 196 0.68 32.52 13.46
CA ASP A 196 1.41 31.90 14.57
C ASP A 196 0.55 30.83 15.28
N ASP A 197 -0.76 31.07 15.39
CA ASP A 197 -1.69 30.09 15.95
C ASP A 197 -1.81 28.86 15.08
N LEU A 198 -1.89 29.03 13.76
CA LEU A 198 -1.91 27.92 12.79
C LEU A 198 -0.63 27.11 12.80
N LEU A 199 0.52 27.78 12.96
CA LEU A 199 1.81 27.11 13.07
C LEU A 199 1.92 26.31 14.37
N ALA A 200 1.50 26.89 15.48
CA ALA A 200 1.49 26.24 16.79
C ALA A 200 0.51 25.05 16.85
N ALA A 201 -0.63 25.15 16.16
CA ALA A 201 -1.60 24.05 16.03
C ALA A 201 -1.15 22.93 15.07
N GLY A 202 -0.06 23.14 14.31
CA GLY A 202 0.39 22.20 13.28
C GLY A 202 -0.52 22.13 12.05
N GLU A 203 -1.41 23.10 11.86
CA GLU A 203 -2.27 23.21 10.69
C GLU A 203 -1.53 23.72 9.46
N ILE A 204 -0.43 24.43 9.68
CA ILE A 204 0.56 24.80 8.67
C ILE A 204 1.96 24.41 9.15
N GLU A 205 2.87 24.16 8.21
CA GLU A 205 4.24 23.81 8.49
C GLU A 205 5.19 24.56 7.57
N LEU A 206 6.13 25.34 8.15
CA LEU A 206 7.19 26.00 7.40
C LEU A 206 8.32 25.00 7.16
N ARG A 207 8.66 24.79 5.90
CA ARG A 207 9.77 23.92 5.46
C ARG A 207 10.72 24.63 4.52
N TYR A 208 11.88 24.02 4.34
CA TYR A 208 12.92 24.50 3.43
C TYR A 208 13.28 23.38 2.45
N TYR A 209 13.70 23.74 1.23
CA TYR A 209 14.21 22.76 0.28
C TYR A 209 15.54 22.19 0.76
N ASP A 210 15.61 20.86 0.85
CA ASP A 210 16.85 20.15 1.15
C ASP A 210 17.87 20.35 -0.01
N GLY A 211 19.12 20.69 0.35
CA GLY A 211 20.24 20.78 -0.58
C GLY A 211 20.44 22.14 -1.28
N LEU A 212 19.52 23.07 -1.15
CA LEU A 212 19.74 24.46 -1.47
C LEU A 212 19.91 25.22 -0.15
N LYS A 213 20.95 26.03 0.00
CA LYS A 213 21.15 26.89 1.17
C LYS A 213 19.82 27.56 1.51
N ALA A 214 19.44 27.60 2.77
CA ALA A 214 18.22 28.00 3.46
C ALA A 214 17.33 29.15 2.89
N GLU A 215 17.43 29.47 1.64
CA GLU A 215 16.89 30.70 1.04
C GLU A 215 15.52 30.50 0.36
N TRP A 216 15.01 29.26 0.28
CA TRP A 216 13.75 28.96 -0.41
C TRP A 216 12.76 28.25 0.52
N PRO A 217 12.11 29.00 1.44
CA PRO A 217 11.07 28.44 2.28
C PRO A 217 9.82 28.08 1.47
N PHE A 218 9.05 27.12 1.96
CA PHE A 218 7.69 26.87 1.53
C PHE A 218 6.83 26.48 2.73
N ILE A 219 5.53 26.76 2.64
CA ILE A 219 4.57 26.40 3.68
C ILE A 219 3.74 25.20 3.16
N LEU A 220 3.58 24.18 4.00
CA LEU A 220 2.60 23.13 3.82
C LEU A 220 1.34 23.46 4.60
N ASP A 221 0.24 23.70 3.90
CA ASP A 221 -1.07 23.99 4.49
C ASP A 221 -1.91 22.71 4.54
N HIS A 222 -2.16 22.23 5.75
CA HIS A 222 -2.88 20.99 6.03
C HIS A 222 -4.38 21.20 6.25
N ARG A 223 -4.86 22.45 6.36
CA ARG A 223 -6.25 22.77 6.72
C ARG A 223 -7.30 22.18 5.79
N GLU A 224 -6.97 22.03 4.52
CA GLU A 224 -7.89 21.45 3.53
C GLU A 224 -7.85 19.92 3.49
N MET A 225 -6.86 19.27 4.10
CA MET A 225 -6.75 17.81 4.09
C MET A 225 -7.93 17.15 4.81
N SER A 226 -8.43 17.75 5.87
CA SER A 226 -9.60 17.27 6.62
C SER A 226 -10.93 17.49 5.88
N LYS A 227 -10.96 18.42 4.92
CA LYS A 227 -12.15 18.77 4.14
C LYS A 227 -12.30 17.96 2.86
N VAL A 228 -11.24 17.21 2.45
CA VAL A 228 -11.35 16.34 1.29
C VAL A 228 -12.31 15.20 1.64
N PRO A 229 -13.48 15.10 0.98
CA PRO A 229 -14.37 13.99 1.24
C PRO A 229 -13.60 12.71 0.96
N MET A 230 -13.65 11.75 1.90
CA MET A 230 -13.04 10.42 1.73
C MET A 230 -13.77 9.65 0.61
N ARG A 231 -13.62 10.11 -0.65
CA ARG A 231 -14.01 9.38 -1.84
C ARG A 231 -13.00 8.27 -2.18
N GLN A 232 -11.86 8.31 -1.51
CA GLN A 232 -10.76 7.38 -1.73
C GLN A 232 -10.78 6.33 -0.62
N PHE A 233 -10.88 5.09 -1.03
CA PHE A 233 -10.85 3.98 -0.11
C PHE A 233 -9.51 3.25 -0.19
N PHE A 234 -8.61 3.60 0.72
CA PHE A 234 -7.27 2.98 0.83
C PHE A 234 -7.30 1.45 0.96
N GLY A 235 -8.40 0.89 1.46
CA GLY A 235 -8.57 -0.56 1.58
C GLY A 235 -8.40 -1.28 0.25
N PHE A 236 -8.90 -0.72 -0.85
CA PHE A 236 -8.72 -1.35 -2.18
C PHE A 236 -7.24 -1.41 -2.57
N SER A 237 -6.51 -0.30 -2.47
CA SER A 237 -5.07 -0.27 -2.78
C SER A 237 -4.28 -1.20 -1.86
N SER A 238 -4.61 -1.24 -0.58
CA SER A 238 -3.95 -2.10 0.41
C SER A 238 -4.15 -3.57 0.08
N PHE A 239 -5.36 -3.97 -0.31
CA PHE A 239 -5.65 -5.35 -0.73
C PHE A 239 -4.94 -5.71 -2.03
N VAL A 240 -4.93 -4.84 -3.06
CA VAL A 240 -4.18 -5.08 -4.31
C VAL A 240 -2.70 -5.32 -4.03
N LEU A 241 -2.08 -4.49 -3.18
CA LEU A 241 -0.69 -4.65 -2.78
C LEU A 241 -0.45 -5.94 -1.98
N SER A 242 -1.38 -6.26 -1.08
CA SER A 242 -1.34 -7.48 -0.27
C SER A 242 -1.37 -8.73 -1.14
N TYR A 243 -2.32 -8.81 -2.07
CA TYR A 243 -2.39 -9.90 -3.03
C TYR A 243 -1.14 -10.00 -3.91
N GLY A 244 -0.63 -8.84 -4.38
CA GLY A 244 0.60 -8.81 -5.17
C GLY A 244 1.82 -9.35 -4.41
N ARG A 245 1.97 -9.01 -3.12
CA ARG A 245 3.05 -9.54 -2.27
C ARG A 245 2.90 -11.03 -2.01
N VAL A 246 1.69 -11.52 -1.77
CA VAL A 246 1.42 -12.96 -1.61
C VAL A 246 1.73 -13.71 -2.90
N ALA A 247 1.38 -13.17 -4.06
CA ALA A 247 1.68 -13.78 -5.36
C ALA A 247 3.20 -13.88 -5.62
N LEU A 248 3.99 -12.93 -5.13
CA LEU A 248 5.47 -12.99 -5.19
C LEU A 248 6.07 -13.94 -4.17
N GLY A 249 5.38 -14.22 -3.08
CA GLY A 249 5.83 -15.09 -2.00
C GLY A 249 5.62 -16.59 -2.28
N ARG A 250 4.69 -16.92 -3.16
CA ARG A 250 4.36 -18.27 -3.60
C ARG A 250 5.27 -18.73 -4.73
#